data_9c7c1159ca2f0c090a684708e8e8d869
#
_entry.id   9c7c1159ca2f0c090a684708e8e8d869
#
_cell.length_a   1.000
_cell.length_b   1.000
_cell.length_c   1.000
_cell.angle_alpha   90.00
_cell.angle_beta   90.00
_cell.angle_gamma   90.00
#
_symmetry.space_group_name_H-M   'P 1'
#
loop_
_entity.id
_entity.type
_entity.pdbx_description
1 polymer ?
#
loop_
_entity_poly.entity_id
_entity_poly.type
_entity_poly.pdbx_seq_one_letter_code
_entity_poly.pdbx_strand_id
1 'polypeptide(L)'
;MTMRTDSTESLRYPRRRIARALLRGGARLLIALLTRLKVRGMENFPRSGPVILAGNHVGVMEAVLMAALSPRQVEFLGTGDIPIDPTYARIVDAYGLIPVNRGNLDRDAIKKSVDVLRQGGVLGIFPEGGIWDPAHMDAQLGVALISQRANAPVLPIGFGGMRGALGSALKFRRPHLEMHVGQLIPPAALPEGVDRRQALQEYASLVLARITALVPSSELAGQPKELNYRFSLQPDYQSSESSQPLLADKRGQVFARLLFSPVLLDALHRNLQLPVGVWINPPANVSSADFTAALNAVLEYLEHNPGFFTYRFGVEQGLELARALEDLRDILANARAVGGTLRLSASSQARFADGRSEDYSLNFAITPQ
;
A
#
# COMPACT_ATOMS: atom_id res chain seq x y z
N MET A 1 -9.93 10.17 -15.98
CA MET A 1 -11.25 10.77 -15.68
C MET A 1 -11.36 10.88 -14.16
N THR A 2 -10.92 11.99 -13.60
CA THR A 2 -10.89 12.26 -12.16
C THR A 2 -12.32 12.56 -11.69
N MET A 3 -12.90 11.66 -10.91
CA MET A 3 -14.17 11.94 -10.23
C MET A 3 -13.97 13.04 -9.16
N ARG A 4 -14.13 14.29 -9.54
CA ARG A 4 -14.43 15.38 -8.60
C ARG A 4 -15.88 15.20 -8.15
N THR A 5 -16.11 14.56 -7.03
CA THR A 5 -17.41 14.58 -6.37
C THR A 5 -17.49 15.83 -5.49
N ASP A 6 -18.52 16.60 -5.69
CA ASP A 6 -18.89 17.79 -4.91
C ASP A 6 -18.79 17.50 -3.39
N SER A 7 -18.04 18.33 -2.68
CA SER A 7 -17.56 18.12 -1.31
C SER A 7 -18.58 18.42 -0.20
N THR A 8 -19.89 18.51 -0.50
CA THR A 8 -20.91 18.93 0.46
C THR A 8 -21.93 17.85 0.85
N GLU A 9 -22.00 16.74 0.13
CA GLU A 9 -23.04 15.74 0.37
C GLU A 9 -22.64 14.72 1.46
N SER A 10 -23.44 14.62 2.52
CA SER A 10 -23.27 13.62 3.56
C SER A 10 -23.48 12.21 3.01
N LEU A 11 -22.56 11.30 3.33
CA LEU A 11 -22.64 9.92 2.83
C LEU A 11 -23.75 9.16 3.57
N ARG A 12 -24.76 8.66 2.84
CA ARG A 12 -25.80 7.79 3.42
C ARG A 12 -25.27 6.39 3.70
N TYR A 13 -25.69 5.80 4.82
CA TYR A 13 -25.39 4.42 5.18
C TYR A 13 -26.66 3.66 5.55
N PRO A 14 -26.86 2.41 5.08
CA PRO A 14 -26.08 1.69 4.06
C PRO A 14 -26.45 2.14 2.63
N ARG A 15 -25.46 2.13 1.74
CA ARG A 15 -25.64 2.45 0.31
C ARG A 15 -25.40 1.25 -0.59
N ARG A 16 -25.88 1.29 -1.83
CA ARG A 16 -25.68 0.24 -2.86
C ARG A 16 -26.05 -1.18 -2.35
N ARG A 17 -27.11 -1.28 -1.56
CA ARG A 17 -27.49 -2.47 -0.78
C ARG A 17 -27.55 -3.74 -1.63
N ILE A 18 -28.20 -3.68 -2.81
CA ILE A 18 -28.39 -4.84 -3.69
C ILE A 18 -27.04 -5.28 -4.27
N ALA A 19 -26.29 -4.36 -4.89
CA ALA A 19 -24.99 -4.68 -5.48
C ALA A 19 -24.04 -5.28 -4.45
N ARG A 20 -23.94 -4.68 -3.25
CA ARG A 20 -23.10 -5.18 -2.16
C ARG A 20 -23.59 -6.52 -1.61
N ALA A 21 -24.88 -6.75 -1.53
CA ALA A 21 -25.42 -8.05 -1.12
C ALA A 21 -25.03 -9.17 -2.10
N LEU A 22 -25.14 -8.89 -3.41
CA LEU A 22 -24.75 -9.83 -4.46
C LEU A 22 -23.22 -10.08 -4.42
N LEU A 23 -22.42 -9.03 -4.34
CA LEU A 23 -20.94 -9.15 -4.24
C LEU A 23 -20.51 -9.93 -2.99
N ARG A 24 -21.15 -9.67 -1.85
CA ARG A 24 -20.89 -10.41 -0.60
C ARG A 24 -21.28 -11.88 -0.71
N GLY A 25 -22.44 -12.18 -1.28
CA GLY A 25 -22.90 -13.56 -1.51
C GLY A 25 -21.95 -14.32 -2.43
N GLY A 26 -21.59 -13.72 -3.58
CA GLY A 26 -20.62 -14.29 -4.51
C GLY A 26 -19.25 -14.49 -3.88
N ALA A 27 -18.75 -13.49 -3.13
CA ALA A 27 -17.46 -13.60 -2.44
C ALA A 27 -17.46 -14.72 -1.40
N ARG A 28 -18.53 -14.89 -0.60
CA ARG A 28 -18.66 -16.01 0.36
C ARG A 28 -18.59 -17.36 -0.33
N LEU A 29 -19.31 -17.52 -1.44
CA LEU A 29 -19.30 -18.75 -2.22
C LEU A 29 -17.90 -19.05 -2.76
N LEU A 30 -17.26 -18.07 -3.39
CA LEU A 30 -15.91 -18.24 -3.94
C LEU A 30 -14.87 -18.52 -2.85
N ILE A 31 -14.92 -17.85 -1.70
CA ILE A 31 -14.06 -18.10 -0.55
C ILE A 31 -14.23 -19.55 -0.08
N ALA A 32 -15.46 -20.03 0.08
CA ALA A 32 -15.73 -21.39 0.53
C ALA A 32 -15.22 -22.45 -0.46
N LEU A 33 -15.35 -22.22 -1.76
CA LEU A 33 -14.92 -23.14 -2.79
C LEU A 33 -13.40 -23.11 -3.04
N LEU A 34 -12.81 -21.91 -3.08
CA LEU A 34 -11.47 -21.69 -3.59
C LEU A 34 -10.40 -21.52 -2.51
N THR A 35 -10.80 -21.49 -1.22
CA THR A 35 -9.85 -21.31 -0.11
C THR A 35 -10.09 -22.31 1.01
N ARG A 36 -9.15 -22.38 1.96
CA ARG A 36 -9.29 -23.07 3.25
C ARG A 36 -9.22 -22.00 4.35
N LEU A 37 -10.37 -21.39 4.61
CA LEU A 37 -10.46 -20.27 5.54
C LEU A 37 -10.72 -20.75 6.97
N LYS A 38 -9.95 -20.23 7.91
CA LYS A 38 -10.16 -20.38 9.36
C LYS A 38 -10.48 -19.02 9.96
N VAL A 39 -11.60 -18.92 10.66
CA VAL A 39 -12.04 -17.69 11.31
C VAL A 39 -12.17 -17.92 12.81
N ARG A 40 -11.72 -16.96 13.61
CA ARG A 40 -11.85 -16.95 15.07
C ARG A 40 -12.36 -15.60 15.57
N GLY A 41 -13.07 -15.57 16.70
CA GLY A 41 -13.49 -14.34 17.37
C GLY A 41 -14.66 -13.60 16.71
N MET A 42 -15.43 -14.24 15.81
CA MET A 42 -16.59 -13.58 15.17
C MET A 42 -17.67 -13.14 16.17
N GLU A 43 -17.72 -13.73 17.33
CA GLU A 43 -18.58 -13.35 18.45
C GLU A 43 -18.30 -11.94 18.98
N ASN A 44 -17.09 -11.42 18.77
CA ASN A 44 -16.69 -10.07 19.17
C ASN A 44 -17.29 -8.99 18.25
N PHE A 45 -17.89 -9.38 17.12
CA PHE A 45 -18.41 -8.43 16.15
C PHE A 45 -19.72 -7.80 16.65
N PRO A 46 -19.79 -6.46 16.81
CA PRO A 46 -21.01 -5.82 17.33
C PRO A 46 -22.15 -5.91 16.30
N ARG A 47 -23.32 -6.34 16.78
CA ARG A 47 -24.51 -6.48 15.95
C ARG A 47 -25.18 -5.15 15.61
N SER A 48 -24.91 -4.11 16.37
CA SER A 48 -25.46 -2.77 16.20
C SER A 48 -24.46 -1.70 16.63
N GLY A 49 -24.77 -0.44 16.38
CA GLY A 49 -23.91 0.70 16.72
C GLY A 49 -22.75 0.90 15.74
N PRO A 50 -22.02 2.02 15.88
CA PRO A 50 -20.86 2.29 15.06
C PRO A 50 -19.69 1.35 15.39
N VAL A 51 -18.90 0.96 14.39
CA VAL A 51 -17.66 0.22 14.61
C VAL A 51 -16.69 0.46 13.46
N ILE A 52 -15.41 0.62 13.80
CA ILE A 52 -14.30 0.66 12.86
C ILE A 52 -13.64 -0.71 12.85
N LEU A 53 -13.62 -1.38 11.72
CA LEU A 53 -12.86 -2.61 11.51
C LEU A 53 -11.46 -2.21 11.08
N ALA A 54 -10.46 -2.56 11.87
CA ALA A 54 -9.07 -2.23 11.57
C ALA A 54 -8.25 -3.50 11.41
N GLY A 55 -7.59 -3.69 10.26
CA GLY A 55 -6.81 -4.89 9.96
C GLY A 55 -5.42 -4.60 9.40
N ASN A 56 -4.51 -5.59 9.44
CA ASN A 56 -3.27 -5.53 8.67
C ASN A 56 -3.55 -5.71 7.17
N HIS A 57 -2.65 -5.21 6.32
CA HIS A 57 -2.89 -5.14 4.88
C HIS A 57 -1.68 -5.56 4.05
N VAL A 58 -1.70 -6.78 3.55
CA VAL A 58 -0.63 -7.37 2.71
C VAL A 58 -1.12 -7.79 1.32
N GLY A 59 -2.43 -7.69 1.04
CA GLY A 59 -3.04 -8.04 -0.25
C GLY A 59 -4.45 -7.46 -0.41
N VAL A 60 -5.19 -7.94 -1.40
CA VAL A 60 -6.59 -7.54 -1.66
C VAL A 60 -7.57 -8.38 -0.85
N MET A 61 -7.16 -9.61 -0.47
CA MET A 61 -8.06 -10.59 0.14
C MET A 61 -8.58 -10.17 1.50
N GLU A 62 -7.85 -9.38 2.28
CA GLU A 62 -8.29 -8.89 3.59
C GLU A 62 -9.56 -8.05 3.49
N ALA A 63 -9.59 -7.10 2.54
CA ALA A 63 -10.79 -6.29 2.30
C ALA A 63 -11.97 -7.15 1.83
N VAL A 64 -11.72 -8.14 0.98
CA VAL A 64 -12.75 -9.09 0.51
C VAL A 64 -13.28 -9.94 1.67
N LEU A 65 -12.41 -10.48 2.53
CA LEU A 65 -12.82 -11.25 3.72
C LEU A 65 -13.60 -10.37 4.70
N MET A 66 -13.11 -9.17 4.97
CA MET A 66 -13.77 -8.21 5.86
C MET A 66 -15.17 -7.84 5.33
N ALA A 67 -15.30 -7.57 4.02
CA ALA A 67 -16.58 -7.28 3.38
C ALA A 67 -17.53 -8.50 3.40
N ALA A 68 -17.02 -9.68 3.06
CA ALA A 68 -17.84 -10.88 2.91
C ALA A 68 -18.32 -11.43 4.24
N LEU A 69 -17.45 -11.49 5.26
CA LEU A 69 -17.72 -12.18 6.53
C LEU A 69 -18.34 -11.29 7.59
N SER A 70 -18.15 -9.98 7.50
CA SER A 70 -18.85 -9.06 8.41
C SER A 70 -20.36 -9.34 8.43
N PRO A 71 -21.02 -9.39 9.59
CA PRO A 71 -22.49 -9.54 9.65
C PRO A 71 -23.22 -8.32 9.09
N ARG A 72 -22.54 -7.18 8.99
CA ARG A 72 -23.07 -5.90 8.57
C ARG A 72 -22.34 -5.39 7.33
N GLN A 73 -22.96 -4.47 6.59
CA GLN A 73 -22.34 -3.85 5.42
C GLN A 73 -21.18 -2.95 5.83
N VAL A 74 -20.02 -3.11 5.20
CA VAL A 74 -18.81 -2.34 5.50
C VAL A 74 -18.62 -1.26 4.44
N GLU A 75 -18.35 -0.03 4.86
CA GLU A 75 -17.80 1.02 4.02
C GLU A 75 -16.28 1.00 4.13
N PHE A 76 -15.56 1.05 3.02
CA PHE A 76 -14.09 1.08 3.05
C PHE A 76 -13.54 2.41 2.59
N LEU A 77 -12.48 2.84 3.26
CA LEU A 77 -11.56 3.82 2.70
C LEU A 77 -10.73 3.13 1.62
N GLY A 78 -10.70 3.71 0.44
CA GLY A 78 -9.94 3.20 -0.69
C GLY A 78 -8.99 4.23 -1.27
N THR A 79 -8.14 3.80 -2.20
CA THR A 79 -7.19 4.69 -2.86
C THR A 79 -7.92 5.76 -3.67
N GLY A 80 -7.62 7.04 -3.41
CA GLY A 80 -8.02 8.18 -4.23
C GLY A 80 -6.85 8.79 -5.00
N ASP A 81 -5.64 8.42 -4.61
CA ASP A 81 -4.38 8.92 -5.14
C ASP A 81 -3.76 8.03 -6.23
N ILE A 82 -4.17 6.77 -6.31
CA ILE A 82 -3.78 5.85 -7.40
C ILE A 82 -5.04 5.29 -8.02
N PRO A 83 -5.17 5.25 -9.34
CA PRO A 83 -6.26 4.56 -10.00
C PRO A 83 -6.28 3.08 -9.61
N ILE A 84 -7.46 2.54 -9.48
CA ILE A 84 -7.67 1.14 -9.14
C ILE A 84 -7.20 0.27 -10.32
N ASP A 85 -6.56 -0.86 -10.04
CA ASP A 85 -6.18 -1.83 -11.05
C ASP A 85 -7.37 -2.11 -11.99
N PRO A 86 -7.23 -1.91 -13.30
CA PRO A 86 -8.30 -2.09 -14.28
C PRO A 86 -8.99 -3.46 -14.19
N THR A 87 -8.27 -4.49 -13.77
CA THR A 87 -8.80 -5.84 -13.57
C THR A 87 -9.93 -5.90 -12.54
N TYR A 88 -9.83 -5.07 -11.49
CA TYR A 88 -10.81 -5.05 -10.39
C TYR A 88 -11.69 -3.80 -10.39
N ALA A 89 -11.41 -2.83 -11.25
CA ALA A 89 -12.05 -1.52 -11.24
C ALA A 89 -13.58 -1.63 -11.24
N ARG A 90 -14.16 -2.48 -12.11
CA ARG A 90 -15.63 -2.67 -12.19
C ARG A 90 -16.23 -3.20 -10.89
N ILE A 91 -15.53 -4.12 -10.19
CA ILE A 91 -16.01 -4.69 -8.92
C ILE A 91 -15.91 -3.63 -7.81
N VAL A 92 -14.80 -2.91 -7.77
CA VAL A 92 -14.56 -1.85 -6.79
C VAL A 92 -15.53 -0.69 -7.01
N ASP A 93 -15.80 -0.30 -8.25
CA ASP A 93 -16.79 0.72 -8.59
C ASP A 93 -18.21 0.29 -8.22
N ALA A 94 -18.57 -0.97 -8.46
CA ALA A 94 -19.86 -1.53 -8.06
C ALA A 94 -20.02 -1.56 -6.54
N TYR A 95 -18.94 -1.88 -5.80
CA TYR A 95 -18.92 -1.83 -4.34
C TYR A 95 -18.98 -0.38 -3.83
N GLY A 96 -18.19 0.51 -4.41
CA GLY A 96 -18.10 1.94 -4.08
C GLY A 96 -17.33 2.19 -2.78
N LEU A 97 -16.08 2.58 -2.90
CA LEU A 97 -15.23 2.97 -1.77
C LEU A 97 -15.42 4.45 -1.42
N ILE A 98 -14.96 4.85 -0.25
CA ILE A 98 -14.72 6.25 0.10
C ILE A 98 -13.29 6.56 -0.34
N PRO A 99 -13.07 7.39 -1.38
CA PRO A 99 -11.72 7.70 -1.84
C PRO A 99 -10.97 8.49 -0.77
N VAL A 100 -9.68 8.18 -0.60
CA VAL A 100 -8.77 8.87 0.31
C VAL A 100 -7.48 9.24 -0.40
N ASN A 101 -7.12 10.52 -0.36
CA ASN A 101 -5.82 11.02 -0.84
C ASN A 101 -4.79 10.83 0.26
N ARG A 102 -3.96 9.79 0.08
CA ARG A 102 -2.91 9.45 1.04
C ARG A 102 -1.75 10.44 0.94
N GLY A 103 -1.07 10.67 2.06
CA GLY A 103 0.02 11.66 2.16
C GLY A 103 -0.41 13.05 2.61
N ASN A 104 -1.72 13.33 2.62
CA ASN A 104 -2.29 14.57 3.14
C ASN A 104 -3.45 14.27 4.09
N LEU A 105 -3.78 15.23 4.95
CA LEU A 105 -4.97 15.13 5.80
C LEU A 105 -6.22 15.31 4.92
N ASP A 106 -6.78 14.21 4.43
CA ASP A 106 -8.01 14.22 3.64
C ASP A 106 -9.23 14.43 4.52
N ARG A 107 -9.62 15.70 4.65
CA ARG A 107 -10.74 16.12 5.50
C ARG A 107 -12.08 15.58 5.00
N ASP A 108 -12.24 15.40 3.70
CA ASP A 108 -13.47 14.89 3.08
C ASP A 108 -13.63 13.40 3.37
N ALA A 109 -12.58 12.60 3.18
CA ALA A 109 -12.57 11.19 3.54
C ALA A 109 -12.88 10.97 5.04
N ILE A 110 -12.28 11.80 5.92
CA ILE A 110 -12.55 11.75 7.36
C ILE A 110 -14.03 12.10 7.64
N LYS A 111 -14.55 13.18 7.05
CA LYS A 111 -15.94 13.60 7.21
C LYS A 111 -16.90 12.48 6.80
N LYS A 112 -16.74 11.93 5.60
CA LYS A 112 -17.56 10.82 5.08
C LYS A 112 -17.49 9.57 5.99
N SER A 113 -16.31 9.26 6.52
CA SER A 113 -16.12 8.17 7.48
C SER A 113 -16.88 8.39 8.78
N VAL A 114 -16.81 9.60 9.33
CA VAL A 114 -17.54 9.99 10.54
C VAL A 114 -19.07 9.97 10.29
N ASP A 115 -19.51 10.42 9.12
CA ASP A 115 -20.93 10.42 8.76
C ASP A 115 -21.50 8.98 8.71
N VAL A 116 -20.74 8.02 8.16
CA VAL A 116 -21.10 6.60 8.17
C VAL A 116 -21.25 6.08 9.60
N LEU A 117 -20.27 6.35 10.44
CA LEU A 117 -20.26 5.86 11.84
C LEU A 117 -21.38 6.49 12.67
N ARG A 118 -21.66 7.78 12.51
CA ARG A 118 -22.75 8.47 13.22
C ARG A 118 -24.15 7.91 12.85
N GLN A 119 -24.28 7.28 11.70
CA GLN A 119 -25.50 6.55 11.31
C GLN A 119 -25.50 5.10 11.84
N GLY A 120 -24.60 4.77 12.78
CA GLY A 120 -24.45 3.42 13.31
C GLY A 120 -23.78 2.47 12.34
N GLY A 121 -23.04 2.98 11.33
CA GLY A 121 -22.42 2.20 10.28
C GLY A 121 -21.14 1.46 10.67
N VAL A 122 -20.63 0.68 9.73
CA VAL A 122 -19.37 -0.06 9.84
C VAL A 122 -18.36 0.51 8.84
N LEU A 123 -17.19 0.91 9.34
CA LEU A 123 -16.10 1.40 8.52
C LEU A 123 -14.95 0.39 8.52
N GLY A 124 -14.44 0.01 7.35
CA GLY A 124 -13.23 -0.79 7.21
C GLY A 124 -12.03 0.10 6.88
N ILE A 125 -10.95 -0.06 7.62
CA ILE A 125 -9.71 0.71 7.46
C ILE A 125 -8.49 -0.19 7.67
N PHE A 126 -7.42 0.14 6.98
CA PHE A 126 -6.10 -0.45 7.17
C PHE A 126 -5.17 0.64 7.72
N PRO A 127 -4.87 0.62 9.04
CA PRO A 127 -4.14 1.72 9.72
C PRO A 127 -2.70 1.90 9.23
N GLU A 128 -2.13 0.90 8.59
CA GLU A 128 -0.81 0.93 7.94
C GLU A 128 -0.79 1.86 6.71
N GLY A 129 -1.96 2.23 6.22
CA GLY A 129 -2.12 3.14 5.09
C GLY A 129 -1.89 2.52 3.72
N GLY A 130 -1.60 1.25 3.61
CA GLY A 130 -1.43 0.53 2.34
C GLY A 130 -0.49 -0.67 2.42
N ILE A 131 -0.36 -1.38 1.31
CA ILE A 131 0.50 -2.55 1.14
C ILE A 131 1.86 -2.06 0.67
N TRP A 132 2.79 -1.71 1.57
CA TRP A 132 4.06 -1.12 1.14
C TRP A 132 5.26 -1.95 1.59
N ASP A 133 5.80 -1.61 2.74
CA ASP A 133 7.01 -2.21 3.29
C ASP A 133 6.69 -2.76 4.68
N PRO A 134 6.75 -4.08 4.88
CA PRO A 134 6.45 -4.70 6.17
C PRO A 134 7.41 -4.26 7.29
N ALA A 135 8.61 -3.80 6.95
CA ALA A 135 9.62 -3.41 7.93
C ALA A 135 9.43 -1.99 8.50
N HIS A 136 8.54 -1.17 7.89
CA HIS A 136 8.37 0.24 8.25
C HIS A 136 6.88 0.62 8.30
N MET A 137 6.12 -0.03 9.17
CA MET A 137 4.69 0.25 9.33
C MET A 137 4.44 1.15 10.52
N ASP A 138 4.27 2.45 10.27
CA ASP A 138 3.83 3.40 11.26
C ASP A 138 2.30 3.48 11.30
N ALA A 139 1.75 3.55 12.52
CA ALA A 139 0.33 3.73 12.72
C ALA A 139 -0.13 5.10 12.24
N GLN A 140 -1.01 5.12 11.23
CA GLN A 140 -1.57 6.37 10.72
C GLN A 140 -2.62 6.95 11.66
N LEU A 141 -2.55 8.25 11.93
CA LEU A 141 -3.47 8.96 12.83
C LEU A 141 -4.95 8.90 12.41
N GLY A 142 -5.22 8.51 11.17
CA GLY A 142 -6.57 8.46 10.61
C GLY A 142 -7.55 7.63 11.44
N VAL A 143 -7.15 6.44 11.88
CA VAL A 143 -8.00 5.56 12.69
C VAL A 143 -8.35 6.20 14.03
N ALA A 144 -7.38 6.81 14.70
CA ALA A 144 -7.58 7.48 15.99
C ALA A 144 -8.49 8.71 15.85
N LEU A 145 -8.25 9.54 14.84
CA LEU A 145 -9.02 10.74 14.58
C LEU A 145 -10.49 10.44 14.23
N ILE A 146 -10.74 9.41 13.40
CA ILE A 146 -12.08 8.98 13.03
C ILE A 146 -12.79 8.39 14.26
N SER A 147 -12.13 7.52 15.02
CA SER A 147 -12.67 6.95 16.25
C SER A 147 -13.07 8.02 17.24
N GLN A 148 -12.20 9.00 17.51
CA GLN A 148 -12.44 10.11 18.41
C GLN A 148 -13.63 10.97 17.96
N ARG A 149 -13.68 11.37 16.66
CA ARG A 149 -14.73 12.26 16.14
C ARG A 149 -16.11 11.60 16.06
N ALA A 150 -16.14 10.31 15.80
CA ALA A 150 -17.38 9.54 15.70
C ALA A 150 -17.79 8.90 17.02
N ASN A 151 -16.96 8.96 18.07
CA ASN A 151 -17.11 8.19 19.31
C ASN A 151 -17.37 6.70 19.01
N ALA A 152 -16.58 6.12 18.09
CA ALA A 152 -16.75 4.78 17.59
C ALA A 152 -15.62 3.86 18.05
N PRO A 153 -15.93 2.67 18.62
CA PRO A 153 -14.93 1.69 18.99
C PRO A 153 -14.25 1.08 17.77
N VAL A 154 -13.05 0.54 17.98
CA VAL A 154 -12.28 -0.14 16.94
C VAL A 154 -12.27 -1.65 17.22
N LEU A 155 -12.59 -2.46 16.21
CA LEU A 155 -12.49 -3.91 16.24
C LEU A 155 -11.21 -4.31 15.48
N PRO A 156 -10.14 -4.72 16.16
CA PRO A 156 -8.91 -5.13 15.50
C PRO A 156 -9.08 -6.52 14.88
N ILE A 157 -8.52 -6.71 13.67
CA ILE A 157 -8.58 -7.95 12.93
C ILE A 157 -7.17 -8.30 12.42
N GLY A 158 -6.70 -9.50 12.72
CA GLY A 158 -5.46 -10.05 12.18
C GLY A 158 -5.76 -11.00 11.04
N PHE A 159 -5.03 -10.84 9.94
CA PHE A 159 -5.11 -11.71 8.77
C PHE A 159 -3.79 -12.45 8.55
N GLY A 160 -3.89 -13.70 8.07
CA GLY A 160 -2.75 -14.51 7.67
C GLY A 160 -3.00 -15.30 6.40
N GLY A 161 -1.93 -15.62 5.64
CA GLY A 161 -1.98 -16.33 4.38
C GLY A 161 -2.47 -15.50 3.20
N MET A 162 -2.49 -14.17 3.31
CA MET A 162 -3.08 -13.29 2.29
C MET A 162 -2.17 -13.02 1.10
N ARG A 163 -0.86 -13.11 1.27
CA ARG A 163 0.13 -12.84 0.21
C ARG A 163 -0.03 -13.83 -0.95
N GLY A 164 -0.31 -13.32 -2.15
CA GLY A 164 -0.53 -14.14 -3.34
C GLY A 164 -1.77 -15.05 -3.30
N ALA A 165 -2.63 -14.91 -2.28
CA ALA A 165 -3.78 -15.75 -2.05
C ALA A 165 -4.79 -15.71 -3.21
N LEU A 166 -5.09 -14.53 -3.74
CA LEU A 166 -6.02 -14.37 -4.86
C LEU A 166 -5.54 -15.14 -6.10
N GLY A 167 -4.27 -14.97 -6.48
CA GLY A 167 -3.69 -15.69 -7.62
C GLY A 167 -3.66 -17.21 -7.40
N SER A 168 -3.41 -17.66 -6.17
CA SER A 168 -3.46 -19.08 -5.80
C SER A 168 -4.89 -19.63 -5.86
N ALA A 169 -5.87 -18.88 -5.36
CA ALA A 169 -7.28 -19.25 -5.40
C ALA A 169 -7.80 -19.38 -6.84
N LEU A 170 -7.47 -18.43 -7.72
CA LEU A 170 -7.84 -18.45 -9.14
C LEU A 170 -7.19 -19.62 -9.89
N LYS A 171 -6.07 -20.15 -9.40
CA LYS A 171 -5.42 -21.39 -9.88
C LYS A 171 -5.94 -22.67 -9.19
N PHE A 172 -7.04 -22.60 -8.45
CA PHE A 172 -7.67 -23.69 -7.70
C PHE A 172 -6.75 -24.38 -6.67
N ARG A 173 -5.72 -23.67 -6.18
CA ARG A 173 -4.75 -24.21 -5.20
C ARG A 173 -5.26 -24.20 -3.76
N ARG A 174 -6.45 -23.65 -3.51
CA ARG A 174 -7.11 -23.55 -2.20
C ARG A 174 -6.16 -23.08 -1.07
N PRO A 175 -5.64 -21.82 -1.13
CA PRO A 175 -4.73 -21.30 -0.11
C PRO A 175 -5.37 -21.35 1.28
N HIS A 176 -4.52 -21.55 2.29
CA HIS A 176 -4.90 -21.43 3.70
C HIS A 176 -4.96 -19.97 4.08
N LEU A 177 -6.12 -19.53 4.57
CA LEU A 177 -6.34 -18.16 5.03
C LEU A 177 -6.78 -18.19 6.50
N GLU A 178 -6.36 -17.20 7.26
CA GLU A 178 -6.78 -17.01 8.64
C GLU A 178 -7.32 -15.59 8.85
N MET A 179 -8.39 -15.48 9.64
CA MET A 179 -8.96 -14.21 10.08
C MET A 179 -9.25 -14.30 11.58
N HIS A 180 -8.58 -13.49 12.38
CA HIS A 180 -8.73 -13.45 13.83
C HIS A 180 -9.33 -12.10 14.23
N VAL A 181 -10.53 -12.12 14.79
CA VAL A 181 -11.25 -10.93 15.27
C VAL A 181 -10.99 -10.76 16.75
N GLY A 182 -10.39 -9.65 17.14
CA GLY A 182 -10.04 -9.33 18.53
C GLY A 182 -11.18 -8.72 19.33
N GLN A 183 -10.87 -8.29 20.54
CA GLN A 183 -11.79 -7.57 21.41
C GLN A 183 -11.91 -6.11 20.96
N LEU A 184 -13.09 -5.52 21.18
CA LEU A 184 -13.33 -4.10 20.91
C LEU A 184 -12.39 -3.22 21.75
N ILE A 185 -11.78 -2.27 21.09
CA ILE A 185 -11.03 -1.16 21.71
C ILE A 185 -12.00 0.00 21.88
N PRO A 186 -12.16 0.55 23.08
CA PRO A 186 -13.02 1.73 23.29
C PRO A 186 -12.67 2.89 22.38
N PRO A 187 -13.59 3.83 22.12
CA PRO A 187 -13.29 5.01 21.32
C PRO A 187 -12.08 5.78 21.82
N ALA A 188 -11.34 6.41 20.89
CA ALA A 188 -10.21 7.26 21.25
C ALA A 188 -10.67 8.43 22.14
N ALA A 189 -10.08 8.54 23.31
CA ALA A 189 -10.29 9.65 24.24
C ALA A 189 -9.19 10.70 24.10
N LEU A 190 -9.51 11.93 24.47
CA LEU A 190 -8.55 13.03 24.60
C LEU A 190 -8.49 13.41 26.09
N PRO A 191 -7.56 12.86 26.88
CA PRO A 191 -7.41 13.21 28.29
C PRO A 191 -7.07 14.70 28.47
N GLU A 192 -7.57 15.31 29.54
CA GLU A 192 -7.21 16.69 29.89
C GLU A 192 -5.70 16.80 30.17
N GLY A 193 -5.09 17.85 29.65
CA GLY A 193 -3.66 18.13 29.86
C GLY A 193 -2.70 17.35 28.96
N VAL A 194 -3.18 16.46 28.11
CA VAL A 194 -2.36 15.71 27.13
C VAL A 194 -2.44 16.40 25.76
N ASP A 195 -1.28 16.52 25.09
CA ASP A 195 -1.26 17.00 23.71
C ASP A 195 -2.13 16.12 22.81
N ARG A 196 -3.00 16.75 22.04
CA ARG A 196 -3.96 16.05 21.18
C ARG A 196 -3.28 15.12 20.19
N ARG A 197 -2.17 15.54 19.60
CA ARG A 197 -1.45 14.75 18.60
C ARG A 197 -0.82 13.53 19.26
N GLN A 198 -0.25 13.72 20.44
CA GLN A 198 0.33 12.62 21.22
C GLN A 198 -0.74 11.60 21.60
N ALA A 199 -1.89 12.02 22.15
CA ALA A 199 -2.98 11.09 22.52
C ALA A 199 -3.50 10.29 21.31
N LEU A 200 -3.66 10.92 20.15
CA LEU A 200 -4.07 10.25 18.92
C LEU A 200 -3.00 9.27 18.41
N GLN A 201 -1.71 9.61 18.54
CA GLN A 201 -0.61 8.73 18.14
C GLN A 201 -0.53 7.49 19.06
N GLU A 202 -0.66 7.69 20.35
CA GLU A 202 -0.69 6.58 21.33
C GLU A 202 -1.86 5.63 21.05
N TYR A 203 -3.04 6.18 20.75
CA TYR A 203 -4.20 5.36 20.40
C TYR A 203 -4.00 4.60 19.07
N ALA A 204 -3.46 5.24 18.05
CA ALA A 204 -3.16 4.60 16.76
C ALA A 204 -2.14 3.45 16.95
N SER A 205 -1.11 3.68 17.77
CA SER A 205 -0.12 2.65 18.13
C SER A 205 -0.74 1.49 18.91
N LEU A 206 -1.67 1.76 19.82
CA LEU A 206 -2.43 0.72 20.53
C LEU A 206 -3.25 -0.13 19.54
N VAL A 207 -3.96 0.50 18.59
CA VAL A 207 -4.73 -0.23 17.58
C VAL A 207 -3.82 -1.13 16.76
N LEU A 208 -2.68 -0.61 16.28
CA LEU A 208 -1.71 -1.40 15.50
C LEU A 208 -1.14 -2.57 16.32
N ALA A 209 -0.76 -2.35 17.57
CA ALA A 209 -0.30 -3.41 18.47
C ALA A 209 -1.35 -4.52 18.67
N ARG A 210 -2.62 -4.14 18.80
CA ARG A 210 -3.73 -5.11 18.94
C ARG A 210 -3.96 -5.90 17.64
N ILE A 211 -3.81 -5.29 16.48
CA ILE A 211 -3.86 -5.98 15.18
C ILE A 211 -2.70 -6.96 15.08
N THR A 212 -1.47 -6.51 15.33
CA THR A 212 -0.25 -7.33 15.26
C THR A 212 -0.33 -8.56 16.15
N ALA A 213 -0.88 -8.43 17.36
CA ALA A 213 -1.07 -9.55 18.28
C ALA A 213 -2.07 -10.61 17.76
N LEU A 214 -2.91 -10.27 16.78
CA LEU A 214 -3.88 -11.18 16.15
C LEU A 214 -3.35 -11.80 14.86
N VAL A 215 -2.29 -11.24 14.28
CA VAL A 215 -1.68 -11.78 13.07
C VAL A 215 -1.03 -13.13 13.38
N PRO A 216 -1.32 -14.19 12.61
CA PRO A 216 -0.69 -15.49 12.81
C PRO A 216 0.84 -15.40 12.78
N SER A 217 1.50 -16.15 13.66
CA SER A 217 2.97 -16.16 13.76
C SER A 217 3.65 -16.59 12.44
N SER A 218 2.99 -17.44 11.66
CA SER A 218 3.45 -17.83 10.31
C SER A 218 3.51 -16.67 9.33
N GLU A 219 2.58 -15.71 9.43
CA GLU A 219 2.58 -14.51 8.60
C GLU A 219 3.70 -13.53 9.05
N LEU A 220 3.84 -13.35 10.37
CA LEU A 220 4.90 -12.50 10.93
C LEU A 220 6.30 -13.06 10.64
N ALA A 221 6.47 -14.37 10.71
CA ALA A 221 7.75 -15.02 10.37
C ALA A 221 8.11 -14.88 8.87
N GLY A 222 7.12 -14.72 8.01
CA GLY A 222 7.30 -14.47 6.59
C GLY A 222 7.64 -13.01 6.24
N GLN A 223 7.70 -12.10 7.23
CA GLN A 223 8.07 -10.70 7.02
C GLN A 223 9.54 -10.49 7.35
N PRO A 224 10.32 -9.79 6.51
CA PRO A 224 11.69 -9.46 6.84
C PRO A 224 11.74 -8.46 8.01
N LYS A 225 12.69 -8.68 8.93
CA LYS A 225 12.99 -7.73 10.01
C LYS A 225 13.81 -6.54 9.54
N GLU A 226 14.68 -6.80 8.58
CA GLU A 226 15.58 -5.80 8.03
C GLU A 226 15.61 -5.94 6.52
N LEU A 227 15.57 -4.80 5.84
CA LEU A 227 15.74 -4.68 4.39
C LEU A 227 16.86 -3.71 4.10
N ASN A 228 17.91 -4.20 3.46
CA ASN A 228 19.07 -3.42 3.06
C ASN A 228 19.11 -3.33 1.53
N TYR A 229 19.27 -2.12 1.02
CA TYR A 229 19.31 -1.87 -0.42
C TYR A 229 20.68 -1.34 -0.82
N ARG A 230 21.18 -1.79 -1.97
CA ARG A 230 22.38 -1.26 -2.60
C ARG A 230 22.07 -0.89 -4.04
N PHE A 231 22.72 0.16 -4.51
CA PHE A 231 22.60 0.65 -5.87
C PHE A 231 23.95 1.10 -6.40
N SER A 232 24.18 0.85 -7.68
CA SER A 232 25.33 1.34 -8.41
C SER A 232 24.95 1.59 -9.86
N LEU A 233 25.34 2.73 -10.38
CA LEU A 233 25.21 3.09 -11.77
C LEU A 233 26.58 3.47 -12.31
N GLN A 234 27.08 2.71 -13.27
CA GLN A 234 28.43 2.88 -13.82
C GLN A 234 28.36 3.24 -15.30
N PRO A 235 29.04 4.31 -15.75
CA PRO A 235 29.19 4.59 -17.16
C PRO A 235 30.15 3.57 -17.79
N ASP A 236 29.73 3.02 -18.95
CA ASP A 236 30.58 2.15 -19.79
C ASP A 236 31.07 2.95 -21.02
N TYR A 237 31.63 4.13 -20.75
CA TYR A 237 32.25 4.99 -21.77
C TYR A 237 33.41 5.76 -21.12
N GLN A 238 34.43 6.03 -21.89
CA GLN A 238 35.59 6.81 -21.44
C GLN A 238 35.17 8.28 -21.22
N SER A 239 34.75 8.62 -20.02
CA SER A 239 34.76 9.99 -19.53
C SER A 239 36.00 10.16 -18.67
N SER A 240 36.79 11.14 -19.01
CA SER A 240 38.15 11.37 -18.54
C SER A 240 38.25 11.78 -17.07
N GLU A 241 37.45 11.41 -16.12
CA GLU A 241 37.73 11.85 -14.73
C GLU A 241 37.03 11.15 -13.56
N SER A 242 36.18 10.15 -13.71
CA SER A 242 35.80 9.44 -12.47
C SER A 242 35.42 7.98 -12.68
N SER A 243 36.20 7.09 -12.07
CA SER A 243 35.87 5.69 -11.80
C SER A 243 34.85 5.53 -10.65
N GLN A 244 34.25 6.60 -10.17
CA GLN A 244 33.26 6.53 -9.09
C GLN A 244 31.86 6.24 -9.62
N PRO A 245 31.13 5.32 -8.99
CA PRO A 245 29.76 5.03 -9.39
C PRO A 245 28.85 6.26 -9.20
N LEU A 246 28.02 6.52 -10.22
CA LEU A 246 27.01 7.57 -10.16
C LEU A 246 25.88 7.13 -9.23
N LEU A 247 25.30 8.06 -8.50
CA LEU A 247 24.17 7.81 -7.60
C LEU A 247 24.43 6.70 -6.53
N ALA A 248 25.67 6.57 -6.03
CA ALA A 248 26.03 5.55 -5.05
C ALA A 248 25.62 5.90 -3.60
N ASP A 249 25.02 7.07 -3.40
CA ASP A 249 24.62 7.62 -2.11
C ASP A 249 23.23 7.14 -1.64
N LYS A 250 22.67 7.83 -0.64
CA LYS A 250 21.31 7.58 -0.13
C LYS A 250 20.23 7.60 -1.23
N ARG A 251 20.38 8.42 -2.27
CA ARG A 251 19.42 8.54 -3.38
C ARG A 251 19.35 7.26 -4.20
N GLY A 252 20.52 6.69 -4.54
CA GLY A 252 20.56 5.40 -5.21
C GLY A 252 19.94 4.28 -4.38
N GLN A 253 20.19 4.25 -3.05
CA GLN A 253 19.58 3.26 -2.16
C GLN A 253 18.05 3.36 -2.14
N VAL A 254 17.48 4.57 -2.11
CA VAL A 254 16.02 4.76 -2.15
C VAL A 254 15.45 4.39 -3.52
N PHE A 255 16.19 4.65 -4.60
CA PHE A 255 15.79 4.18 -5.93
C PHE A 255 15.84 2.64 -6.03
N ALA A 256 16.86 1.99 -5.46
CA ALA A 256 16.86 0.52 -5.34
C ALA A 256 15.66 0.02 -4.55
N ARG A 257 15.29 0.67 -3.44
CA ARG A 257 14.09 0.33 -2.68
C ARG A 257 12.81 0.39 -3.55
N LEU A 258 12.69 1.38 -4.44
CA LEU A 258 11.59 1.43 -5.41
C LEU A 258 11.62 0.22 -6.35
N LEU A 259 12.79 -0.13 -6.91
CA LEU A 259 12.94 -1.27 -7.81
C LEU A 259 12.58 -2.61 -7.17
N PHE A 260 12.77 -2.76 -5.86
CA PHE A 260 12.37 -3.93 -5.08
C PHE A 260 11.01 -3.79 -4.37
N SER A 261 10.17 -2.84 -4.80
CA SER A 261 8.80 -2.65 -4.32
C SER A 261 7.79 -3.08 -5.39
N PRO A 262 7.55 -4.40 -5.60
CA PRO A 262 6.81 -4.91 -6.75
C PRO A 262 5.38 -4.39 -6.82
N VAL A 263 4.71 -4.23 -5.69
CA VAL A 263 3.33 -3.70 -5.63
C VAL A 263 3.27 -2.25 -6.13
N LEU A 264 4.27 -1.45 -5.75
CA LEU A 264 4.34 -0.04 -6.15
C LEU A 264 4.73 0.10 -7.61
N LEU A 265 5.71 -0.68 -8.07
CA LEU A 265 6.11 -0.72 -9.49
C LEU A 265 4.96 -1.15 -10.39
N ASP A 266 4.21 -2.19 -10.01
CA ASP A 266 3.02 -2.65 -10.72
C ASP A 266 1.96 -1.53 -10.82
N ALA A 267 1.71 -0.83 -9.71
CA ALA A 267 0.79 0.29 -9.68
C ALA A 267 1.23 1.42 -10.61
N LEU A 268 2.50 1.83 -10.57
CA LEU A 268 3.05 2.84 -11.46
C LEU A 268 2.98 2.39 -12.93
N HIS A 269 3.43 1.17 -13.21
CA HIS A 269 3.45 0.63 -14.57
C HIS A 269 2.06 0.64 -15.22
N ARG A 270 1.04 0.14 -14.51
CA ARG A 270 -0.33 0.05 -15.06
C ARG A 270 -1.01 1.41 -15.19
N ASN A 271 -0.77 2.32 -14.26
CA ASN A 271 -1.46 3.61 -14.24
C ASN A 271 -0.81 4.64 -15.15
N LEU A 272 0.51 4.59 -15.32
CA LEU A 272 1.26 5.51 -16.17
C LEU A 272 1.62 4.90 -17.52
N GLN A 273 1.18 3.68 -17.80
CA GLN A 273 1.47 2.96 -19.05
C GLN A 273 2.97 2.95 -19.36
N LEU A 274 3.80 2.69 -18.32
CA LEU A 274 5.25 2.67 -18.48
C LEU A 274 5.66 1.63 -19.53
N PRO A 275 6.76 1.86 -20.28
CA PRO A 275 7.28 0.88 -21.22
C PRO A 275 7.54 -0.47 -20.55
N VAL A 276 7.19 -1.55 -21.23
CA VAL A 276 7.37 -2.91 -20.71
C VAL A 276 8.84 -3.25 -20.55
N GLY A 277 9.21 -3.88 -19.44
CA GLY A 277 10.59 -4.33 -19.21
C GLY A 277 11.56 -3.24 -18.81
N VAL A 278 11.10 -2.05 -18.41
CA VAL A 278 12.03 -0.98 -17.98
C VAL A 278 12.41 -1.14 -16.51
N TRP A 279 11.44 -1.27 -15.62
CA TRP A 279 11.68 -1.39 -14.17
C TRP A 279 11.18 -2.70 -13.57
N ILE A 280 10.36 -3.44 -14.31
CA ILE A 280 9.83 -4.74 -13.90
C ILE A 280 10.41 -5.81 -14.83
N ASN A 281 11.20 -6.71 -14.25
CA ASN A 281 11.88 -7.78 -15.00
C ASN A 281 12.59 -7.26 -16.27
N PRO A 282 13.48 -6.26 -16.14
CA PRO A 282 14.16 -5.71 -17.31
C PRO A 282 15.01 -6.79 -18.01
N PRO A 283 15.09 -6.74 -19.35
CA PRO A 283 16.06 -7.54 -20.09
C PRO A 283 17.47 -7.09 -19.77
N ALA A 284 18.47 -7.84 -20.23
CA ALA A 284 19.87 -7.49 -20.03
C ALA A 284 20.25 -6.10 -20.60
N ASN A 285 19.52 -5.64 -21.63
CA ASN A 285 19.68 -4.31 -22.22
C ASN A 285 18.31 -3.62 -22.29
N VAL A 286 18.24 -2.39 -21.81
CA VAL A 286 17.07 -1.51 -21.82
C VAL A 286 17.40 -0.29 -22.66
N SER A 287 16.48 0.10 -23.53
CA SER A 287 16.63 1.33 -24.32
C SER A 287 16.69 2.57 -23.42
N SER A 288 17.67 3.44 -23.62
CA SER A 288 17.75 4.73 -22.94
C SER A 288 16.50 5.59 -23.21
N ALA A 289 15.87 5.45 -24.37
CA ALA A 289 14.64 6.15 -24.70
C ALA A 289 13.48 5.67 -23.82
N ASP A 290 13.29 4.35 -23.67
CA ASP A 290 12.21 3.79 -22.84
C ASP A 290 12.45 4.07 -21.36
N PHE A 291 13.71 3.99 -20.90
CA PHE A 291 14.03 4.31 -19.51
C PHE A 291 13.74 5.79 -19.19
N THR A 292 14.11 6.70 -20.11
CA THR A 292 13.81 8.14 -19.99
C THR A 292 12.30 8.40 -20.03
N ALA A 293 11.56 7.71 -20.90
CA ALA A 293 10.11 7.83 -20.97
C ALA A 293 9.44 7.42 -19.65
N ALA A 294 9.89 6.31 -19.04
CA ALA A 294 9.41 5.88 -17.73
C ALA A 294 9.71 6.91 -16.62
N LEU A 295 10.94 7.44 -16.57
CA LEU A 295 11.30 8.49 -15.61
C LEU A 295 10.43 9.74 -15.77
N ASN A 296 10.27 10.23 -16.98
CA ASN A 296 9.47 11.43 -17.25
C ASN A 296 8.01 11.24 -16.87
N ALA A 297 7.41 10.09 -17.19
CA ALA A 297 6.03 9.79 -16.80
C ALA A 297 5.84 9.79 -15.28
N VAL A 298 6.80 9.26 -14.53
CA VAL A 298 6.74 9.28 -13.06
C VAL A 298 6.98 10.68 -12.50
N LEU A 299 7.93 11.43 -13.04
CA LEU A 299 8.19 12.81 -12.63
C LEU A 299 6.97 13.71 -12.88
N GLU A 300 6.36 13.65 -14.08
CA GLU A 300 5.11 14.36 -14.39
C GLU A 300 3.97 13.99 -13.44
N TYR A 301 3.86 12.71 -13.11
CA TYR A 301 2.88 12.27 -12.12
C TYR A 301 3.12 12.87 -10.74
N LEU A 302 4.38 13.00 -10.31
CA LEU A 302 4.74 13.59 -9.04
C LEU A 302 4.46 15.10 -8.95
N GLU A 303 4.53 15.83 -10.06
CA GLU A 303 4.14 17.26 -10.10
C GLU A 303 2.68 17.45 -9.66
N HIS A 304 1.80 16.52 -10.05
CA HIS A 304 0.39 16.54 -9.68
C HIS A 304 0.09 15.81 -8.36
N ASN A 305 1.01 14.96 -7.89
CA ASN A 305 0.87 14.12 -6.70
C ASN A 305 2.13 14.15 -5.82
N PRO A 306 2.55 15.31 -5.29
CA PRO A 306 3.84 15.46 -4.59
C PRO A 306 3.94 14.60 -3.31
N GLY A 307 2.82 14.23 -2.72
CA GLY A 307 2.75 13.33 -1.56
C GLY A 307 2.91 11.84 -1.88
N PHE A 308 2.98 11.44 -3.14
CA PHE A 308 2.92 10.03 -3.54
C PHE A 308 4.02 9.17 -2.91
N PHE A 309 5.28 9.57 -3.02
CA PHE A 309 6.38 8.85 -2.41
C PHE A 309 6.59 9.17 -0.93
N THR A 310 6.39 10.43 -0.52
CA THR A 310 6.57 10.83 0.89
C THR A 310 5.63 10.08 1.81
N TYR A 311 4.45 9.77 1.35
CA TYR A 311 3.51 8.94 2.09
C TYR A 311 3.99 7.49 2.25
N ARG A 312 4.64 6.92 1.23
CA ARG A 312 5.02 5.49 1.16
C ARG A 312 6.39 5.17 1.75
N PHE A 313 7.32 6.08 1.58
CA PHE A 313 8.70 5.91 2.03
C PHE A 313 9.05 6.78 3.25
N GLY A 314 8.11 7.61 3.71
CA GLY A 314 8.38 8.67 4.67
C GLY A 314 8.87 9.96 3.99
N VAL A 315 8.79 11.08 4.71
CA VAL A 315 9.04 12.42 4.12
C VAL A 315 10.47 12.51 3.56
N GLU A 316 11.48 12.12 4.35
CA GLU A 316 12.88 12.21 3.94
C GLU A 316 13.16 11.34 2.71
N GLN A 317 12.87 10.04 2.79
CA GLN A 317 13.16 9.11 1.70
C GLN A 317 12.31 9.36 0.45
N GLY A 318 11.07 9.82 0.61
CA GLY A 318 10.21 10.18 -0.52
C GLY A 318 10.73 11.38 -1.30
N LEU A 319 11.29 12.39 -0.60
CA LEU A 319 11.95 13.53 -1.24
C LEU A 319 13.27 13.13 -1.91
N GLU A 320 14.07 12.29 -1.24
CA GLU A 320 15.31 11.78 -1.84
C GLU A 320 15.04 10.92 -3.08
N LEU A 321 13.94 10.15 -3.10
CA LEU A 321 13.54 9.39 -4.29
C LEU A 321 13.16 10.30 -5.47
N ALA A 322 12.41 11.36 -5.22
CA ALA A 322 12.07 12.33 -6.27
C ALA A 322 13.33 12.95 -6.88
N ARG A 323 14.29 13.37 -6.04
CA ARG A 323 15.59 13.88 -6.49
C ARG A 323 16.40 12.82 -7.23
N ALA A 324 16.38 11.56 -6.77
CA ALA A 324 17.06 10.46 -7.47
C ALA A 324 16.55 10.26 -8.89
N LEU A 325 15.24 10.41 -9.11
CA LEU A 325 14.64 10.33 -10.45
C LEU A 325 15.06 11.50 -11.34
N GLU A 326 15.17 12.71 -10.79
CA GLU A 326 15.68 13.88 -11.49
C GLU A 326 17.16 13.69 -11.88
N ASP A 327 18.01 13.29 -10.92
CA ASP A 327 19.43 13.01 -11.17
C ASP A 327 19.61 11.91 -12.23
N LEU A 328 18.81 10.84 -12.20
CA LEU A 328 18.84 9.78 -13.19
C LEU A 328 18.48 10.30 -14.59
N ARG A 329 17.49 11.17 -14.68
CA ARG A 329 17.12 11.80 -15.98
C ARG A 329 18.30 12.57 -16.57
N ASP A 330 18.98 13.37 -15.74
CA ASP A 330 20.11 14.20 -16.17
C ASP A 330 21.33 13.34 -16.54
N ILE A 331 21.62 12.29 -15.76
CA ILE A 331 22.66 11.30 -16.07
C ILE A 331 22.39 10.61 -17.41
N LEU A 332 21.14 10.19 -17.66
CA LEU A 332 20.76 9.57 -18.93
C LEU A 332 20.87 10.52 -20.12
N ALA A 333 20.49 11.77 -19.94
CA ALA A 333 20.63 12.79 -20.98
C ALA A 333 22.12 12.99 -21.36
N ASN A 334 23.00 13.07 -20.37
CA ASN A 334 24.44 13.18 -20.57
C ASN A 334 25.04 11.93 -21.27
N ALA A 335 24.68 10.72 -20.80
CA ALA A 335 25.13 9.48 -21.42
C ALA A 335 24.67 9.38 -22.89
N ARG A 336 23.42 9.74 -23.17
CA ARG A 336 22.86 9.74 -24.52
C ARG A 336 23.57 10.73 -25.46
N ALA A 337 23.94 11.91 -24.95
CA ALA A 337 24.65 12.93 -25.74
C ALA A 337 26.02 12.44 -26.28
N VAL A 338 26.66 11.51 -25.55
CA VAL A 338 27.96 10.91 -25.95
C VAL A 338 27.80 9.49 -26.53
N GLY A 339 26.59 9.01 -26.77
CA GLY A 339 26.33 7.64 -27.22
C GLY A 339 26.76 6.56 -26.24
N GLY A 340 26.82 6.90 -24.93
CA GLY A 340 27.32 6.05 -23.88
C GLY A 340 26.29 5.07 -23.33
N THR A 341 26.78 3.93 -22.82
CA THR A 341 25.98 2.93 -22.10
C THR A 341 26.16 3.13 -20.60
N LEU A 342 25.10 2.90 -19.82
CA LEU A 342 25.14 2.88 -18.36
C LEU A 342 24.83 1.47 -17.87
N ARG A 343 25.62 0.96 -16.90
CA ARG A 343 25.37 -0.33 -16.22
C ARG A 343 24.73 -0.07 -14.86
N LEU A 344 23.49 -0.52 -14.72
CA LEU A 344 22.74 -0.45 -13.47
C LEU A 344 22.85 -1.78 -12.73
N SER A 345 23.24 -1.70 -11.45
CA SER A 345 23.23 -2.81 -10.53
C SER A 345 22.48 -2.42 -9.26
N ALA A 346 21.49 -3.19 -8.88
CA ALA A 346 20.74 -2.98 -7.65
C ALA A 346 20.59 -4.31 -6.92
N SER A 347 20.63 -4.28 -5.58
CA SER A 347 20.37 -5.46 -4.76
C SER A 347 19.56 -5.12 -3.52
N SER A 348 18.76 -6.11 -3.09
CA SER A 348 18.02 -6.08 -1.84
C SER A 348 18.38 -7.30 -1.02
N GLN A 349 18.73 -7.10 0.25
CA GLN A 349 18.94 -8.16 1.21
C GLN A 349 17.85 -8.11 2.27
N ALA A 350 17.08 -9.17 2.38
CA ALA A 350 16.06 -9.36 3.40
C ALA A 350 16.56 -10.30 4.50
N ARG A 351 16.48 -9.88 5.76
CA ARG A 351 16.79 -10.72 6.93
C ARG A 351 15.54 -10.99 7.73
N PHE A 352 15.30 -12.25 8.08
CA PHE A 352 14.12 -12.72 8.78
C PHE A 352 14.41 -13.01 10.26
N ALA A 353 13.32 -13.11 11.04
CA ALA A 353 13.40 -13.39 12.49
C ALA A 353 14.03 -14.75 12.81
N ASP A 354 13.90 -15.73 11.92
CA ASP A 354 14.42 -17.09 12.03
C ASP A 354 15.88 -17.22 11.59
N GLY A 355 16.56 -16.12 11.26
CA GLY A 355 17.94 -16.08 10.82
C GLY A 355 18.13 -16.32 9.31
N ARG A 356 17.07 -16.59 8.54
CA ARG A 356 17.17 -16.66 7.07
C ARG A 356 17.56 -15.32 6.49
N SER A 357 18.31 -15.35 5.38
CA SER A 357 18.57 -14.20 4.53
C SER A 357 18.17 -14.54 3.10
N GLU A 358 17.52 -13.61 2.44
CA GLU A 358 17.17 -13.71 1.02
C GLU A 358 17.79 -12.51 0.28
N ASP A 359 18.54 -12.81 -0.77
CA ASP A 359 19.23 -11.80 -1.56
C ASP A 359 18.60 -11.77 -2.97
N TYR A 360 18.23 -10.57 -3.39
CA TYR A 360 17.71 -10.31 -4.72
C TYR A 360 18.64 -9.35 -5.44
N SER A 361 18.92 -9.57 -6.71
CA SER A 361 19.75 -8.69 -7.52
C SER A 361 19.09 -8.41 -8.87
N LEU A 362 19.34 -7.20 -9.37
CA LEU A 362 18.90 -6.70 -10.65
C LEU A 362 20.10 -6.07 -11.34
N ASN A 363 20.44 -6.56 -12.53
CA ASN A 363 21.57 -6.06 -13.31
C ASN A 363 21.18 -5.94 -14.77
N PHE A 364 21.32 -4.77 -15.36
CA PHE A 364 21.07 -4.53 -16.77
C PHE A 364 21.85 -3.32 -17.30
N ALA A 365 22.02 -3.25 -18.61
CA ALA A 365 22.60 -2.10 -19.27
C ALA A 365 21.51 -1.18 -19.84
N ILE A 366 21.70 0.13 -19.75
CA ILE A 366 20.89 1.13 -20.42
C ILE A 366 21.68 1.60 -21.63
N THR A 367 21.19 1.27 -22.82
CA THR A 367 21.89 1.47 -24.08
C THR A 367 21.32 2.65 -24.87
N PRO A 368 22.08 3.29 -25.74
CA PRO A 368 21.62 4.45 -26.54
C PRO A 368 20.45 4.17 -27.48
N GLN A 369 20.21 2.90 -27.83
CA GLN A 369 19.10 2.48 -28.71
C GLN A 369 17.84 2.17 -27.98
#